data_84a79894b385af73e6cbf22328eb7e33
#
_entry.id   84a79894b385af73e6cbf22328eb7e33
#
_cell.length_a   1.000
_cell.length_b   1.000
_cell.length_c   1.000
_cell.angle_alpha   90.00
_cell.angle_beta   90.00
_cell.angle_gamma   90.00
#
_symmetry.space_group_name_H-M   'P 1'
#
loop_
_entity.id
_entity.type
_entity.pdbx_description
1 polymer ?
#
loop_
_entity_poly.entity_id
_entity_poly.type
_entity_poly.pdbx_seq_one_letter_code
_entity_poly.pdbx_strand_id
1 'polypeptide(L)'
;VGKSYLYRLNKENIIISELLKPLYEREIKIPDDVYRAIVRNISSLVIDDIASIAVFGSMKKGKERSTSDIDLLVLVRKPEDKRKVEEDFGKVNEKIVGKFGNTVSSYIQTVEEFKLKYKRGLALVKNILKSHKLLFGKPLEDLL
;
A
#
# COMPACT_ATOMS: atom_id res chain seq x y z
N VAL A 1 21.94 -3.84 -4.06
CA VAL A 1 21.81 -3.55 -5.49
C VAL A 1 20.35 -3.56 -5.91
N GLY A 2 19.60 -4.58 -5.58
CA GLY A 2 18.22 -4.70 -5.97
C GLY A 2 17.31 -3.58 -5.45
N LYS A 3 17.45 -3.20 -4.19
CA LYS A 3 16.65 -2.15 -3.59
C LYS A 3 16.93 -0.78 -4.22
N SER A 4 18.20 -0.42 -4.40
CA SER A 4 18.57 0.85 -5.03
C SER A 4 18.07 0.92 -6.47
N TYR A 5 18.11 -0.18 -7.18
CA TYR A 5 17.61 -0.27 -8.53
C TYR A 5 16.09 -0.01 -8.56
N LEU A 6 15.33 -0.62 -7.65
CA LEU A 6 13.88 -0.41 -7.54
C LEU A 6 13.53 1.06 -7.28
N TYR A 7 14.32 1.75 -6.49
CA TYR A 7 14.11 3.16 -6.21
C TYR A 7 14.36 4.06 -7.42
N ARG A 8 15.38 3.77 -8.20
CA ARG A 8 15.67 4.52 -9.41
C ARG A 8 14.52 4.46 -10.39
N LEU A 9 13.81 3.35 -10.40
CA LEU A 9 12.65 3.13 -11.25
C LEU A 9 11.37 3.58 -10.56
N ASN A 10 11.41 4.70 -9.87
CA ASN A 10 10.33 5.17 -9.04
C ASN A 10 8.95 5.20 -9.74
N LYS A 11 8.90 5.69 -10.98
CA LYS A 11 7.67 5.70 -11.76
C LYS A 11 7.26 4.29 -12.20
N GLU A 12 8.18 3.37 -12.14
CA GLU A 12 8.00 1.99 -12.56
C GLU A 12 7.83 1.04 -11.37
N ASN A 13 7.89 1.54 -10.14
CA ASN A 13 7.75 0.72 -8.94
C ASN A 13 6.47 -0.13 -8.94
N ILE A 14 5.40 0.41 -9.49
CA ILE A 14 4.13 -0.33 -9.59
C ILE A 14 4.27 -1.50 -10.55
N ILE A 15 4.98 -1.31 -11.66
CA ILE A 15 5.28 -2.37 -12.64
C ILE A 15 6.15 -3.43 -12.00
N ILE A 16 7.16 -3.01 -11.24
CA ILE A 16 8.07 -3.90 -10.52
C ILE A 16 7.32 -4.70 -9.46
N SER A 17 6.35 -4.09 -8.79
CA SER A 17 5.48 -4.79 -7.85
C SER A 17 4.69 -5.90 -8.54
N GLU A 18 4.25 -5.68 -9.78
CA GLU A 18 3.61 -6.73 -10.57
C GLU A 18 4.54 -7.91 -10.84
N LEU A 19 5.81 -7.63 -11.15
CA LEU A 19 6.80 -8.68 -11.36
C LEU A 19 7.08 -9.50 -10.10
N LEU A 20 6.96 -8.87 -8.93
CA LEU A 20 7.17 -9.51 -7.64
C LEU A 20 5.91 -10.17 -7.08
N LYS A 21 4.78 -9.98 -7.73
CA LYS A 21 3.49 -10.49 -7.30
C LYS A 21 3.50 -11.97 -6.89
N PRO A 22 4.11 -12.90 -7.64
CA PRO A 22 4.13 -14.30 -7.23
C PRO A 22 4.78 -14.57 -5.88
N LEU A 23 5.70 -13.69 -5.45
CA LEU A 23 6.38 -13.82 -4.16
C LEU A 23 5.48 -13.46 -2.99
N TYR A 24 4.49 -12.58 -3.24
CA TYR A 24 3.60 -12.05 -2.20
C TYR A 24 2.23 -12.70 -2.19
N GLU A 25 1.80 -13.36 -3.25
CA GLU A 25 0.47 -13.97 -3.34
C GLU A 25 0.19 -15.01 -2.27
N ARG A 26 1.23 -15.57 -1.68
CA ARG A 26 1.08 -16.50 -0.54
C ARG A 26 0.54 -15.80 0.69
N GLU A 27 0.83 -14.51 0.83
CA GLU A 27 0.55 -13.73 2.02
C GLU A 27 -0.66 -12.82 1.87
N ILE A 28 -0.83 -12.23 0.67
CA ILE A 28 -1.90 -11.29 0.41
C ILE A 28 -2.66 -11.72 -0.84
N LYS A 29 -3.93 -12.03 -0.66
CA LYS A 29 -4.80 -12.46 -1.75
C LYS A 29 -5.74 -11.35 -2.15
N ILE A 30 -5.51 -10.82 -3.33
CA ILE A 30 -6.37 -9.82 -3.97
C ILE A 30 -6.68 -10.33 -5.36
N PRO A 31 -7.95 -10.30 -5.80
CA PRO A 31 -8.25 -10.65 -7.18
C PRO A 31 -7.42 -9.79 -8.15
N ASP A 32 -6.93 -10.40 -9.21
CA ASP A 32 -6.00 -9.73 -10.16
C ASP A 32 -6.56 -8.47 -10.77
N ASP A 33 -7.81 -8.48 -11.15
CA ASP A 33 -8.48 -7.33 -11.75
C ASP A 33 -8.60 -6.17 -10.76
N VAL A 34 -8.90 -6.47 -9.50
CA VAL A 34 -8.97 -5.47 -8.42
C VAL A 34 -7.58 -4.89 -8.18
N TYR A 35 -6.57 -5.74 -8.08
CA TYR A 35 -5.19 -5.30 -7.89
C TYR A 35 -4.74 -4.35 -9.01
N ARG A 36 -5.00 -4.74 -10.26
CA ARG A 36 -4.65 -3.91 -11.41
C ARG A 36 -5.37 -2.57 -11.42
N ALA A 37 -6.64 -2.56 -11.01
CA ALA A 37 -7.41 -1.32 -10.91
C ALA A 37 -6.84 -0.39 -9.84
N ILE A 38 -6.45 -0.93 -8.69
CA ILE A 38 -5.81 -0.16 -7.62
C ILE A 38 -4.50 0.45 -8.12
N VAL A 39 -3.65 -0.36 -8.72
CA VAL A 39 -2.36 0.09 -9.26
C VAL A 39 -2.56 1.20 -10.29
N ARG A 40 -3.51 1.03 -11.18
CA ARG A 40 -3.82 2.03 -12.22
C ARG A 40 -4.31 3.34 -11.62
N ASN A 41 -5.18 3.27 -10.64
CA ASN A 41 -5.69 4.47 -9.97
C ASN A 41 -4.60 5.20 -9.18
N ILE A 42 -3.74 4.44 -8.50
CA ILE A 42 -2.61 5.01 -7.78
C ILE A 42 -1.64 5.71 -8.74
N SER A 43 -1.35 5.08 -9.88
CA SER A 43 -0.40 5.64 -10.85
C SER A 43 -0.87 6.96 -11.48
N SER A 44 -2.17 7.25 -11.40
CA SER A 44 -2.73 8.51 -11.89
C SER A 44 -2.66 9.65 -10.85
N LEU A 45 -2.29 9.36 -9.61
CA LEU A 45 -2.18 10.35 -8.56
C LEU A 45 -0.86 11.13 -8.65
N VAL A 46 -0.89 12.35 -8.13
CA VAL A 46 0.35 13.10 -7.91
C VAL A 46 0.96 12.58 -6.62
N ILE A 47 2.05 11.84 -6.73
CA ILE A 47 2.59 11.05 -5.65
C ILE A 47 3.90 11.57 -5.06
N ASP A 48 4.27 12.81 -5.37
CA ASP A 48 5.52 13.41 -4.86
C ASP A 48 5.55 13.49 -3.33
N ASP A 49 4.38 13.61 -2.72
CA ASP A 49 4.24 13.72 -1.27
C ASP A 49 4.23 12.35 -0.58
N ILE A 50 4.22 11.28 -1.34
CA ILE A 50 4.10 9.92 -0.81
C ILE A 50 5.46 9.23 -0.84
N ALA A 51 5.88 8.70 0.31
CA ALA A 51 7.14 7.96 0.43
C ALA A 51 6.96 6.48 0.10
N SER A 52 5.82 5.90 0.47
CA SER A 52 5.56 4.47 0.25
C SER A 52 4.07 4.17 0.29
N ILE A 53 3.65 3.19 -0.49
CA ILE A 53 2.30 2.61 -0.46
C ILE A 53 2.46 1.10 -0.43
N ALA A 54 1.81 0.46 0.52
CA ALA A 54 1.81 -0.99 0.64
C ALA A 54 0.43 -1.54 0.98
N VAL A 55 0.10 -2.69 0.43
CA VAL A 55 -1.09 -3.44 0.85
C VAL A 55 -0.72 -4.30 2.05
N PHE A 56 -1.57 -4.33 3.04
CA PHE A 56 -1.35 -5.16 4.22
C PHE A 56 -2.67 -5.70 4.78
N GLY A 57 -2.53 -6.46 5.84
CA GLY A 57 -3.68 -6.89 6.66
C GLY A 57 -4.60 -7.87 6.00
N SER A 58 -5.74 -8.03 6.57
CA SER A 58 -6.89 -8.82 6.12
C SER A 58 -6.65 -10.24 5.66
N MET A 59 -5.51 -10.82 6.01
CA MET A 59 -5.25 -12.23 5.74
C MET A 59 -5.86 -13.10 6.84
N LYS A 60 -7.13 -12.89 7.09
CA LYS A 60 -7.86 -13.82 7.94
C LYS A 60 -8.02 -15.10 7.15
N LYS A 61 -7.25 -16.12 7.52
CA LYS A 61 -7.31 -17.43 6.91
C LYS A 61 -8.76 -17.90 6.78
N GLY A 62 -9.11 -18.37 5.60
CA GLY A 62 -10.44 -18.91 5.33
C GLY A 62 -11.52 -17.91 4.97
N LYS A 63 -11.19 -16.63 4.89
CA LYS A 63 -12.15 -15.59 4.45
C LYS A 63 -11.75 -15.00 3.12
N GLU A 64 -11.60 -15.84 2.14
CA GLU A 64 -11.37 -15.42 0.77
C GLU A 64 -12.69 -14.99 0.17
N ARG A 65 -13.03 -13.73 0.35
CA ARG A 65 -14.22 -13.18 -0.28
C ARG A 65 -13.80 -12.20 -1.34
N SER A 66 -14.46 -12.27 -2.47
CA SER A 66 -14.31 -11.27 -3.53
C SER A 66 -14.64 -9.84 -3.06
N THR A 67 -15.33 -9.73 -1.93
CA THR A 67 -15.75 -8.46 -1.33
C THR A 67 -14.97 -8.12 -0.07
N SER A 68 -13.80 -8.74 0.14
CA SER A 68 -12.99 -8.43 1.33
C SER A 68 -12.40 -7.03 1.25
N ASP A 69 -12.23 -6.43 2.42
CA ASP A 69 -11.58 -5.12 2.53
C ASP A 69 -10.10 -5.21 2.16
N ILE A 70 -9.64 -4.18 1.52
CA ILE A 70 -8.23 -4.05 1.13
C ILE A 70 -7.63 -2.91 1.94
N ASP A 71 -6.65 -3.24 2.76
CA ASP A 71 -6.00 -2.24 3.60
C ASP A 71 -4.71 -1.74 2.95
N LEU A 72 -4.62 -0.43 2.81
CA LEU A 72 -3.43 0.23 2.28
C LEU A 72 -2.75 1.05 3.37
N LEU A 73 -1.45 0.84 3.53
CA LEU A 73 -0.62 1.75 4.28
C LEU A 73 -0.08 2.79 3.30
N VAL A 74 -0.29 4.07 3.62
CA VAL A 74 0.22 5.17 2.83
C VAL A 74 1.10 6.03 3.73
N LEU A 75 2.39 6.07 3.45
CA LEU A 75 3.34 6.87 4.20
C LEU A 75 3.62 8.17 3.45
N VAL A 76 3.23 9.28 4.05
CA VAL A 76 3.48 10.62 3.50
C VAL A 76 4.71 11.24 4.14
N ARG A 77 5.31 12.18 3.43
CA ARG A 77 6.55 12.84 3.89
C ARG A 77 6.28 13.88 4.97
N LYS A 78 5.16 14.60 4.84
CA LYS A 78 4.82 15.72 5.73
C LYS A 78 3.41 15.58 6.29
N PRO A 79 3.17 16.03 7.53
CA PRO A 79 1.83 15.96 8.12
C PRO A 79 0.75 16.71 7.32
N GLU A 80 1.12 17.83 6.71
CA GLU A 80 0.18 18.65 5.94
C GLU A 80 -0.32 17.95 4.68
N ASP A 81 0.38 16.94 4.19
CA ASP A 81 -0.02 16.20 3.00
C ASP A 81 -1.09 15.15 3.28
N LYS A 82 -1.31 14.81 4.53
CA LYS A 82 -2.24 13.73 4.91
C LYS A 82 -3.65 13.96 4.39
N ARG A 83 -4.15 15.18 4.54
CA ARG A 83 -5.53 15.50 4.15
C ARG A 83 -5.77 15.31 2.64
N LYS A 84 -4.87 15.85 1.84
CA LYS A 84 -4.94 15.72 0.38
C LYS A 84 -4.87 14.27 -0.05
N VAL A 85 -3.93 13.53 0.53
CA VAL A 85 -3.75 12.11 0.23
C VAL A 85 -4.98 11.32 0.66
N GLU A 86 -5.58 11.64 1.80
CA GLU A 86 -6.82 11.02 2.25
C GLU A 86 -7.96 11.23 1.27
N GLU A 87 -8.10 12.44 0.76
CA GLU A 87 -9.11 12.77 -0.26
C GLU A 87 -8.87 11.99 -1.55
N ASP A 88 -7.63 11.92 -2.00
CA ASP A 88 -7.26 11.19 -3.21
C ASP A 88 -7.55 9.69 -3.10
N PHE A 89 -7.20 9.09 -1.96
CA PHE A 89 -7.48 7.67 -1.73
C PHE A 89 -8.95 7.39 -1.48
N GLY A 90 -9.69 8.36 -0.97
CA GLY A 90 -11.16 8.28 -0.91
C GLY A 90 -11.76 8.11 -2.30
N LYS A 91 -11.25 8.82 -3.28
CA LYS A 91 -11.69 8.69 -4.68
C LYS A 91 -11.30 7.34 -5.27
N VAL A 92 -10.13 6.83 -4.92
CA VAL A 92 -9.71 5.48 -5.34
C VAL A 92 -10.69 4.45 -4.78
N ASN A 93 -11.02 4.57 -3.49
CA ASN A 93 -11.99 3.67 -2.86
C ASN A 93 -13.34 3.70 -3.58
N GLU A 94 -13.86 4.89 -3.88
CA GLU A 94 -15.14 5.01 -4.58
C GLU A 94 -15.14 4.28 -5.93
N LYS A 95 -14.07 4.41 -6.69
CA LYS A 95 -13.93 3.73 -7.98
C LYS A 95 -13.87 2.22 -7.83
N ILE A 96 -13.13 1.74 -6.85
CA ILE A 96 -12.97 0.30 -6.62
C ILE A 96 -14.29 -0.30 -6.12
N VAL A 97 -14.95 0.34 -5.16
CA VAL A 97 -16.25 -0.11 -4.65
C VAL A 97 -17.27 -0.16 -5.78
N GLY A 98 -17.33 0.89 -6.59
CA GLY A 98 -18.32 0.98 -7.67
C GLY A 98 -18.15 -0.09 -8.74
N LYS A 99 -16.92 -0.51 -9.00
CA LYS A 99 -16.64 -1.49 -10.06
C LYS A 99 -16.55 -2.93 -9.56
N PHE A 100 -16.00 -3.15 -8.38
CA PHE A 100 -15.69 -4.49 -7.88
C PHE A 100 -16.41 -4.85 -6.59
N GLY A 101 -16.97 -3.88 -5.88
CA GLY A 101 -17.59 -4.11 -4.57
C GLY A 101 -16.60 -4.24 -3.42
N ASN A 102 -15.29 -4.15 -3.68
CA ASN A 102 -14.28 -4.19 -2.64
C ASN A 102 -14.09 -2.82 -2.01
N THR A 103 -13.90 -2.77 -0.69
CA THR A 103 -13.58 -1.54 0.03
C THR A 103 -12.07 -1.38 0.14
N VAL A 104 -11.58 -0.19 -0.16
CA VAL A 104 -10.17 0.17 0.02
C VAL A 104 -10.06 1.12 1.20
N SER A 105 -9.47 0.66 2.27
CA SER A 105 -9.25 1.45 3.49
C SER A 105 -7.80 1.90 3.55
N SER A 106 -7.57 3.20 3.63
CA SER A 106 -6.22 3.76 3.66
C SER A 106 -5.83 4.15 5.08
N TYR A 107 -4.72 3.59 5.54
CA TYR A 107 -4.10 3.96 6.80
C TYR A 107 -2.97 4.92 6.48
N ILE A 108 -3.22 6.22 6.65
CA ILE A 108 -2.30 7.28 6.25
C ILE A 108 -1.52 7.76 7.46
N GLN A 109 -0.20 7.65 7.37
CA GLN A 109 0.73 8.06 8.41
C GLN A 109 1.87 8.84 7.80
N THR A 110 2.53 9.69 8.57
CA THR A 110 3.83 10.20 8.14
C THR A 110 4.89 9.14 8.36
N VAL A 111 6.01 9.26 7.65
CA VAL A 111 7.15 8.37 7.89
C VAL A 111 7.58 8.43 9.35
N GLU A 112 7.61 9.63 9.93
CA GLU A 112 8.00 9.81 11.34
C GLU A 112 7.03 9.13 12.32
N GLU A 113 5.74 9.26 12.08
CA GLU A 113 4.73 8.56 12.90
C GLU A 113 4.91 7.05 12.83
N PHE A 114 5.16 6.52 11.65
CA PHE A 114 5.38 5.10 11.45
C PHE A 114 6.63 4.61 12.18
N LYS A 115 7.74 5.35 12.05
CA LYS A 115 8.98 5.07 12.79
C LYS A 115 8.76 5.04 14.30
N LEU A 116 8.03 6.03 14.80
CA LEU A 116 7.76 6.13 16.24
C LEU A 116 6.96 4.93 16.74
N LYS A 117 5.93 4.56 15.98
CA LYS A 117 5.11 3.39 16.30
C LYS A 117 5.92 2.10 16.24
N TYR A 118 6.84 2.00 15.29
CA TYR A 118 7.75 0.87 15.21
C TYR A 118 8.64 0.78 16.46
N LYS A 119 9.25 1.90 16.85
CA LYS A 119 10.12 1.95 18.05
C LYS A 119 9.36 1.59 19.32
N ARG A 120 8.08 1.96 19.40
CA ARG A 120 7.22 1.60 20.51
C ARG A 120 6.74 0.16 20.49
N GLY A 121 7.04 -0.58 19.45
CA GLY A 121 6.67 -1.99 19.33
C GLY A 121 5.19 -2.23 19.12
N LEU A 122 4.47 -1.30 18.48
CA LEU A 122 3.05 -1.46 18.25
C LEU A 122 2.76 -2.64 17.33
N ALA A 123 1.81 -3.47 17.75
CA ALA A 123 1.49 -4.73 17.07
C ALA A 123 1.09 -4.53 15.61
N LEU A 124 0.32 -3.49 15.32
CA LEU A 124 -0.11 -3.19 13.95
C LEU A 124 1.09 -3.00 13.02
N VAL A 125 2.08 -2.21 13.43
CA VAL A 125 3.28 -1.95 12.63
C VAL A 125 4.08 -3.22 12.42
N LYS A 126 4.24 -4.02 13.47
CA LYS A 126 4.94 -5.31 13.37
C LYS A 126 4.23 -6.25 12.39
N ASN A 127 2.91 -6.30 12.44
CA ASN A 127 2.11 -7.14 11.55
C ASN A 127 2.23 -6.67 10.10
N ILE A 128 2.20 -5.36 9.87
CA ILE A 128 2.40 -4.80 8.53
C ILE A 128 3.77 -5.21 7.99
N LEU A 129 4.81 -5.07 8.78
CA LEU A 129 6.17 -5.42 8.35
C LEU A 129 6.33 -6.89 8.03
N LYS A 130 5.63 -7.77 8.76
CA LYS A 130 5.68 -9.21 8.50
C LYS A 130 5.00 -9.61 7.20
N SER A 131 3.92 -8.95 6.86
CA SER A 131 3.09 -9.35 5.72
C SER A 131 2.51 -8.11 5.05
N HIS A 132 3.17 -7.69 3.99
CA HIS A 132 2.72 -6.58 3.15
C HIS A 132 3.24 -6.77 1.74
N LYS A 133 2.60 -6.08 0.82
CA LYS A 133 3.02 -6.03 -0.58
C LYS A 133 3.24 -4.57 -0.97
N LEU A 134 4.48 -4.24 -1.31
CA LEU A 134 4.81 -2.89 -1.74
C LEU A 134 4.15 -2.59 -3.08
N LEU A 135 3.40 -1.49 -3.16
CA LEU A 135 2.79 -1.01 -4.39
C LEU A 135 3.58 0.14 -5.00
N PHE A 136 4.16 0.98 -4.17
CA PHE A 136 4.85 2.18 -4.64
C PHE A 136 5.87 2.66 -3.60
N GLY A 137 6.95 3.26 -4.08
CA GLY A 137 7.92 3.96 -3.24
C GLY A 137 8.94 3.07 -2.59
N LYS A 138 9.48 3.51 -1.48
CA LYS A 138 10.54 2.83 -0.76
C LYS A 138 10.04 1.61 0.00
N PRO A 139 10.81 0.51 0.06
CA PRO A 139 10.49 -0.58 0.99
C PRO A 139 10.33 -0.05 2.41
N LEU A 140 9.38 -0.58 3.14
CA LEU A 140 9.06 -0.08 4.49
C LEU A 140 10.26 -0.18 5.42
N GLU A 141 11.06 -1.23 5.29
CA GLU A 141 12.25 -1.46 6.11
C GLU A 141 13.30 -0.35 5.95
N ASP A 142 13.33 0.29 4.80
CA ASP A 142 14.29 1.36 4.52
C ASP A 142 13.84 2.71 5.09
N LEU A 143 12.62 2.78 5.57
CA LEU A 143 12.06 3.99 6.16
C LEU A 143 12.09 3.98 7.70
N LEU A 144 12.61 2.91 8.28
CA LEU A 144 12.69 2.74 9.74
C LEU A 144 14.00 3.26 10.35
#